data_62c20d957c6bb70785af5c34af1b6af0
#
_entry.id   62c20d957c6bb70785af5c34af1b6af0
#
_cell.length_a   1.000
_cell.length_b   1.000
_cell.length_c   1.000
_cell.angle_alpha   90.00
_cell.angle_beta   90.00
_cell.angle_gamma   90.00
#
_symmetry.space_group_name_H-M   'P 1'
#
loop_
_entity.id
_entity.type
_entity.pdbx_description
1 polymer ?
#
loop_
_entity_poly.entity_id
_entity_poly.type
_entity_poly.pdbx_seq_one_letter_code
_entity_poly.pdbx_strand_id
1 'polypeptide(L)'
;MEARNKRVLVGMSGGIDSTATCLMLQEQGYEIVGVTMRVWGDEPQDARELAERMGIEHYVADERIPFKETIVKNFIDEYKQGRTPNPCVMCNPLFKFRVLTEWADKLNCAWVATGHYSRLEEKNGNIYIVAGDDDKKDQSYFLWRLGQDVLKRCIFPLGDYTKVKVREYLAEKGYEAKSKEGESMEVCFIKGDYRDFLREQCPELDSEIGPGWFVNSEGVKLGKHKGAPYYTIGQRKGLEIALGKPAYVLKINPQKNTVMLGNADQLETEYMLAEQDKMVDERELFGCENLTVRIRYRSRPIPCRVKRLEDGRLLIHFLEIASAIAPGQSAVFYDGKRVLGGAFIASQRGIGLVIMENEEL
;
A
#
# COMPACT_ATOMS: atom_id res chain seq x y z
N MET A 1 25.96 28.33 7.87
CA MET A 1 25.03 27.14 7.88
C MET A 1 24.73 26.87 9.35
N GLU A 2 23.53 27.16 9.80
CA GLU A 2 23.09 26.73 11.12
C GLU A 2 23.25 25.19 11.22
N ALA A 3 23.79 24.72 12.34
CA ALA A 3 23.91 23.28 12.60
C ALA A 3 22.49 22.69 12.57
N ARG A 4 22.15 22.01 11.48
CA ARG A 4 20.85 21.34 11.35
C ARG A 4 20.68 20.45 12.58
N ASN A 5 19.58 20.64 13.29
CA ASN A 5 19.18 19.77 14.40
C ASN A 5 19.23 18.31 13.92
N LYS A 6 20.12 17.50 14.52
CA LYS A 6 20.31 16.08 14.17
C LYS A 6 19.40 15.14 14.95
N ARG A 7 18.37 15.65 15.62
CA ARG A 7 17.42 14.83 16.36
C ARG A 7 16.39 14.24 15.41
N VAL A 8 16.24 12.90 15.43
CA VAL A 8 15.39 12.13 14.52
C VAL A 8 14.37 11.32 15.31
N LEU A 9 13.11 11.43 14.96
CA LEU A 9 12.07 10.54 15.44
C LEU A 9 12.01 9.28 14.55
N VAL A 10 12.21 8.12 15.13
CA VAL A 10 12.12 6.83 14.43
C VAL A 10 10.84 6.09 14.81
N GLY A 11 10.06 5.70 13.81
CA GLY A 11 8.95 4.77 14.01
C GLY A 11 9.46 3.37 14.33
N MET A 12 9.40 2.98 15.60
CA MET A 12 9.88 1.68 16.10
C MET A 12 8.74 0.67 16.21
N SER A 13 8.81 -0.43 15.47
CA SER A 13 7.87 -1.54 15.59
C SER A 13 8.41 -2.70 16.44
N GLY A 14 9.67 -2.62 16.87
CA GLY A 14 10.38 -3.73 17.48
C GLY A 14 10.89 -4.79 16.49
N GLY A 15 10.60 -4.68 15.20
CA GLY A 15 11.02 -5.62 14.17
C GLY A 15 12.41 -5.30 13.57
N ILE A 16 12.91 -6.20 12.72
CA ILE A 16 14.22 -6.15 12.06
C ILE A 16 14.51 -4.76 11.46
N ASP A 17 13.58 -4.22 10.66
CA ASP A 17 13.81 -3.02 9.85
C ASP A 17 13.91 -1.75 10.70
N SER A 18 13.05 -1.60 11.70
CA SER A 18 13.11 -0.46 12.62
C SER A 18 14.36 -0.51 13.51
N THR A 19 14.79 -1.71 13.91
CA THR A 19 16.02 -1.92 14.66
C THR A 19 17.24 -1.47 13.87
N ALA A 20 17.36 -1.94 12.62
CA ALA A 20 18.46 -1.55 11.73
C ALA A 20 18.46 -0.04 11.45
N THR A 21 17.27 0.55 11.24
CA THR A 21 17.09 1.99 11.03
C THR A 21 17.67 2.81 12.19
N CYS A 22 17.37 2.43 13.44
CA CYS A 22 17.91 3.12 14.63
C CYS A 22 19.43 3.04 14.68
N LEU A 23 20.01 1.84 14.52
CA LEU A 23 21.45 1.64 14.59
C LEU A 23 22.19 2.41 13.48
N MET A 24 21.72 2.34 12.24
CA MET A 24 22.35 3.03 11.11
C MET A 24 22.34 4.57 11.30
N LEU A 25 21.26 5.11 11.84
CA LEU A 25 21.17 6.55 12.11
C LEU A 25 22.04 6.96 13.31
N GLN A 26 22.16 6.16 14.36
CA GLN A 26 23.08 6.41 15.47
C GLN A 26 24.54 6.46 14.97
N GLU A 27 24.95 5.53 14.10
CA GLU A 27 26.27 5.51 13.49
C GLU A 27 26.56 6.74 12.62
N GLN A 28 25.53 7.34 12.00
CA GLN A 28 25.62 8.58 11.26
C GLN A 28 25.62 9.83 12.17
N GLY A 29 25.58 9.64 13.50
CA GLY A 29 25.64 10.68 14.49
C GLY A 29 24.33 11.44 14.68
N TYR A 30 23.17 10.80 14.41
CA TYR A 30 21.88 11.31 14.79
C TYR A 30 21.54 10.97 16.25
N GLU A 31 20.87 11.90 16.92
CA GLU A 31 20.21 11.65 18.20
C GLU A 31 18.84 11.02 17.93
N ILE A 32 18.63 9.79 18.37
CA ILE A 32 17.42 9.01 18.07
C ILE A 32 16.41 9.11 19.20
N VAL A 33 15.16 9.40 18.82
CA VAL A 33 13.98 9.23 19.68
C VAL A 33 13.08 8.19 19.02
N GLY A 34 12.72 7.14 19.75
CA GLY A 34 11.84 6.08 19.27
C GLY A 34 10.37 6.36 19.60
N VAL A 35 9.47 6.13 18.64
CA VAL A 35 8.02 6.10 18.89
C VAL A 35 7.43 4.83 18.33
N THR A 36 6.72 4.07 19.17
CA THR A 36 5.90 2.94 18.75
C THR A 36 4.44 3.35 18.70
N MET A 37 3.83 3.23 17.55
CA MET A 37 2.38 3.41 17.39
C MET A 37 1.68 2.12 17.78
N ARG A 38 0.95 2.14 18.88
CA ARG A 38 0.08 1.04 19.28
C ARG A 38 -1.24 1.15 18.54
N VAL A 39 -1.35 0.47 17.42
CA VAL A 39 -2.54 0.50 16.53
C VAL A 39 -3.44 -0.71 16.73
N TRP A 40 -2.91 -1.81 17.31
CA TRP A 40 -3.59 -3.08 17.52
C TRP A 40 -2.96 -3.87 18.66
N GLY A 41 -3.76 -4.72 19.35
CA GLY A 41 -3.25 -5.67 20.33
C GLY A 41 -2.67 -5.04 21.62
N ASP A 42 -1.72 -5.77 22.21
CA ASP A 42 -1.14 -5.48 23.51
C ASP A 42 -0.01 -4.43 23.48
N GLU A 43 0.61 -4.19 24.62
CA GLU A 43 1.74 -3.28 24.77
C GLU A 43 2.94 -3.75 23.92
N PRO A 44 3.66 -2.82 23.25
CA PRO A 44 4.79 -3.14 22.39
C PRO A 44 6.08 -3.40 23.20
N GLN A 45 6.11 -4.49 23.94
CA GLN A 45 7.20 -4.84 24.86
C GLN A 45 8.55 -4.96 24.12
N ASP A 46 8.56 -5.65 22.97
CA ASP A 46 9.78 -5.85 22.18
C ASP A 46 10.43 -4.52 21.76
N ALA A 47 9.62 -3.52 21.39
CA ALA A 47 10.15 -2.21 21.01
C ALA A 47 10.74 -1.45 22.19
N ARG A 48 10.16 -1.58 23.39
CA ARG A 48 10.70 -0.97 24.62
C ARG A 48 12.05 -1.58 24.99
N GLU A 49 12.13 -2.91 25.06
CA GLU A 49 13.36 -3.63 25.38
C GLU A 49 14.50 -3.31 24.40
N LEU A 50 14.17 -3.20 23.12
CA LEU A 50 15.13 -2.78 22.12
C LEU A 50 15.60 -1.34 22.31
N ALA A 51 14.69 -0.42 22.59
CA ALA A 51 15.05 0.97 22.85
C ALA A 51 15.95 1.11 24.08
N GLU A 52 15.64 0.43 25.18
CA GLU A 52 16.48 0.37 26.39
C GLU A 52 17.88 -0.18 26.08
N ARG A 53 17.97 -1.29 25.34
CA ARG A 53 19.24 -1.88 24.93
C ARG A 53 20.10 -0.95 24.07
N MET A 54 19.45 -0.12 23.25
CA MET A 54 20.12 0.87 22.39
C MET A 54 20.42 2.19 23.08
N GLY A 55 19.92 2.40 24.31
CA GLY A 55 20.01 3.69 25.00
C GLY A 55 19.19 4.79 24.31
N ILE A 56 18.06 4.45 23.69
CA ILE A 56 17.18 5.36 22.94
C ILE A 56 16.01 5.78 23.84
N GLU A 57 15.74 7.08 23.90
CA GLU A 57 14.50 7.62 24.47
C GLU A 57 13.29 7.08 23.68
N HIS A 58 12.30 6.46 24.35
CA HIS A 58 11.21 5.76 23.70
C HIS A 58 9.83 6.09 24.25
N TYR A 59 8.89 6.31 23.35
CA TYR A 59 7.50 6.62 23.66
C TYR A 59 6.55 5.64 22.98
N VAL A 60 5.35 5.48 23.55
CA VAL A 60 4.25 4.73 22.95
C VAL A 60 3.09 5.67 22.68
N ALA A 61 2.71 5.78 21.41
CA ALA A 61 1.51 6.48 20.99
C ALA A 61 0.35 5.48 20.92
N ASP A 62 -0.62 5.58 21.83
CA ASP A 62 -1.81 4.74 21.76
C ASP A 62 -2.82 5.31 20.75
N GLU A 63 -2.85 4.69 19.61
CA GLU A 63 -3.60 5.15 18.43
C GLU A 63 -4.65 4.11 17.98
N ARG A 64 -5.04 3.18 18.89
CA ARG A 64 -5.97 2.08 18.54
C ARG A 64 -7.33 2.57 18.08
N ILE A 65 -7.91 3.58 18.74
CA ILE A 65 -9.23 4.12 18.39
C ILE A 65 -9.17 4.85 17.05
N PRO A 66 -8.30 5.87 16.83
CA PRO A 66 -8.19 6.54 15.54
C PRO A 66 -7.87 5.59 14.38
N PHE A 67 -7.03 4.58 14.61
CA PHE A 67 -6.69 3.58 13.61
C PHE A 67 -7.91 2.75 13.19
N LYS A 68 -8.70 2.29 14.16
CA LYS A 68 -9.93 1.53 13.91
C LYS A 68 -10.94 2.36 13.12
N GLU A 69 -11.17 3.61 13.52
CA GLU A 69 -12.14 4.51 12.90
C GLU A 69 -11.75 4.96 11.50
N THR A 70 -10.46 4.97 11.17
CA THR A 70 -9.97 5.41 9.85
C THR A 70 -9.59 4.25 8.95
N ILE A 71 -8.57 3.48 9.32
CA ILE A 71 -7.96 2.48 8.44
C ILE A 71 -8.78 1.19 8.39
N VAL A 72 -9.19 0.68 9.56
CA VAL A 72 -9.99 -0.56 9.60
C VAL A 72 -11.38 -0.32 9.02
N LYS A 73 -12.01 0.80 9.36
CA LYS A 73 -13.30 1.18 8.78
C LYS A 73 -13.22 1.33 7.27
N ASN A 74 -12.20 2.03 6.72
CA ASN A 74 -12.01 2.13 5.28
C ASN A 74 -11.85 0.75 4.63
N PHE A 75 -11.07 -0.14 5.24
CA PHE A 75 -10.87 -1.49 4.76
C PHE A 75 -12.19 -2.26 4.62
N ILE A 76 -13.05 -2.20 5.62
CA ILE A 76 -14.37 -2.85 5.62
C ILE A 76 -15.28 -2.22 4.57
N ASP A 77 -15.36 -0.88 4.52
CA ASP A 77 -16.22 -0.14 3.60
C ASP A 77 -15.86 -0.42 2.13
N GLU A 78 -14.58 -0.53 1.80
CA GLU A 78 -14.12 -0.88 0.45
C GLU A 78 -14.60 -2.29 0.04
N TYR A 79 -14.46 -3.28 0.91
CA TYR A 79 -14.96 -4.64 0.63
C TYR A 79 -16.49 -4.69 0.53
N LYS A 80 -17.22 -3.96 1.38
CA LYS A 80 -18.69 -3.82 1.27
C LYS A 80 -19.09 -3.25 -0.10
N GLN A 81 -18.27 -2.37 -0.68
CA GLN A 81 -18.47 -1.80 -2.00
C GLN A 81 -17.96 -2.68 -3.17
N GLY A 82 -17.47 -3.88 -2.89
CA GLY A 82 -16.90 -4.80 -3.90
C GLY A 82 -15.57 -4.31 -4.48
N ARG A 83 -14.85 -3.45 -3.76
CA ARG A 83 -13.50 -2.98 -4.10
C ARG A 83 -12.47 -3.72 -3.27
N THR A 84 -11.24 -3.73 -3.71
CA THR A 84 -10.11 -4.37 -3.02
C THR A 84 -9.23 -3.30 -2.41
N PRO A 85 -9.31 -3.05 -1.09
CA PRO A 85 -8.55 -1.98 -0.45
C PRO A 85 -7.04 -2.20 -0.45
N ASN A 86 -6.29 -1.10 -0.35
CA ASN A 86 -4.88 -1.10 0.00
C ASN A 86 -4.67 -0.30 1.29
N PRO A 87 -4.81 -0.93 2.46
CA PRO A 87 -4.77 -0.22 3.73
C PRO A 87 -3.42 0.47 4.00
N CYS A 88 -2.29 -0.04 3.48
CA CYS A 88 -0.99 0.60 3.65
C CYS A 88 -0.90 1.94 2.91
N VAL A 89 -1.49 2.05 1.72
CA VAL A 89 -1.55 3.32 0.96
C VAL A 89 -2.41 4.36 1.68
N MET A 90 -3.44 3.93 2.39
CA MET A 90 -4.26 4.82 3.23
C MET A 90 -3.55 5.17 4.54
N CYS A 91 -2.95 4.17 5.18
CA CYS A 91 -2.31 4.30 6.49
C CYS A 91 -1.10 5.25 6.45
N ASN A 92 -0.23 5.16 5.44
CA ASN A 92 0.98 5.96 5.41
C ASN A 92 0.69 7.47 5.53
N PRO A 93 -0.09 8.11 4.64
CA PRO A 93 -0.33 9.56 4.74
C PRO A 93 -1.30 9.96 5.86
N LEU A 94 -2.40 9.23 6.01
CA LEU A 94 -3.49 9.63 6.89
C LEU A 94 -3.22 9.32 8.37
N PHE A 95 -2.32 8.38 8.62
CA PHE A 95 -2.11 7.87 9.97
C PHE A 95 -0.61 7.82 10.35
N LYS A 96 0.18 6.94 9.75
CA LYS A 96 1.56 6.68 10.19
C LYS A 96 2.43 7.95 10.18
N PHE A 97 2.55 8.61 9.04
CA PHE A 97 3.41 9.80 8.95
C PHE A 97 2.80 11.02 9.63
N ARG A 98 1.47 11.12 9.72
CA ARG A 98 0.81 12.16 10.53
C ARG A 98 1.22 12.02 12.01
N VAL A 99 1.03 10.84 12.60
CA VAL A 99 1.40 10.59 14.00
C VAL A 99 2.89 10.82 14.23
N LEU A 100 3.74 10.30 13.34
CA LEU A 100 5.19 10.49 13.47
C LEU A 100 5.60 11.96 13.37
N THR A 101 5.01 12.77 12.48
CA THR A 101 5.33 14.20 12.39
C THR A 101 4.82 14.99 13.59
N GLU A 102 3.61 14.69 14.09
CA GLU A 102 3.07 15.28 15.31
C GLU A 102 3.97 15.02 16.54
N TRP A 103 4.46 13.79 16.68
CA TRP A 103 5.39 13.43 17.76
C TRP A 103 6.78 14.04 17.54
N ALA A 104 7.26 14.13 16.30
CA ALA A 104 8.52 14.80 15.99
C ALA A 104 8.48 16.27 16.41
N ASP A 105 7.37 16.97 16.15
CA ASP A 105 7.18 18.36 16.56
C ASP A 105 7.15 18.50 18.09
N LYS A 106 6.41 17.63 18.80
CA LYS A 106 6.35 17.61 20.27
C LYS A 106 7.72 17.39 20.92
N LEU A 107 8.57 16.54 20.30
CA LEU A 107 9.87 16.14 20.85
C LEU A 107 11.03 16.92 20.24
N ASN A 108 10.74 17.99 19.48
CA ASN A 108 11.73 18.84 18.81
C ASN A 108 12.69 18.03 17.91
N CYS A 109 12.16 17.06 17.18
CA CYS A 109 12.89 16.28 16.18
C CYS A 109 12.73 16.95 14.80
N ALA A 110 13.85 17.27 14.14
CA ALA A 110 13.82 17.86 12.80
C ALA A 110 13.38 16.84 11.74
N TRP A 111 13.66 15.57 11.98
CA TRP A 111 13.53 14.49 11.02
C TRP A 111 12.63 13.38 11.53
N VAL A 112 12.03 12.64 10.59
CA VAL A 112 11.24 11.44 10.82
C VAL A 112 11.86 10.30 9.99
N ALA A 113 12.11 9.15 10.63
CA ALA A 113 12.65 8.00 9.93
C ALA A 113 11.80 6.74 10.14
N THR A 114 11.82 5.88 9.16
CA THR A 114 11.14 4.58 9.19
C THR A 114 11.96 3.54 8.41
N GLY A 115 11.73 2.27 8.71
CA GLY A 115 12.37 1.15 8.03
C GLY A 115 11.77 0.80 6.66
N HIS A 116 11.28 1.78 5.89
CA HIS A 116 10.82 1.51 4.54
C HIS A 116 11.99 1.30 3.58
N TYR A 117 11.88 0.28 2.74
CA TYR A 117 12.79 0.02 1.61
C TYR A 117 12.41 0.94 0.45
N SER A 118 12.83 2.18 0.54
CA SER A 118 12.59 3.23 -0.45
C SER A 118 13.65 4.30 -0.29
N ARG A 119 13.88 5.10 -1.33
CA ARG A 119 14.81 6.23 -1.32
C ARG A 119 14.08 7.53 -1.57
N LEU A 120 14.76 8.62 -1.35
CA LEU A 120 14.31 9.97 -1.69
C LEU A 120 15.30 10.61 -2.65
N GLU A 121 14.78 11.30 -3.65
CA GLU A 121 15.55 12.08 -4.63
C GLU A 121 14.98 13.49 -4.71
N GLU A 122 15.82 14.49 -4.62
CA GLU A 122 15.42 15.88 -4.87
C GLU A 122 15.65 16.21 -6.35
N LYS A 123 14.62 16.70 -7.03
CA LYS A 123 14.68 17.18 -8.41
C LYS A 123 13.75 18.38 -8.58
N ASN A 124 14.28 19.46 -9.14
CA ASN A 124 13.52 20.69 -9.42
C ASN A 124 12.77 21.25 -8.19
N GLY A 125 13.35 21.10 -6.97
CA GLY A 125 12.76 21.58 -5.71
C GLY A 125 11.65 20.67 -5.14
N ASN A 126 11.34 19.57 -5.81
CA ASN A 126 10.43 18.53 -5.33
C ASN A 126 11.22 17.32 -4.81
N ILE A 127 10.68 16.68 -3.79
CA ILE A 127 11.18 15.39 -3.29
C ILE A 127 10.35 14.25 -3.90
N TYR A 128 11.03 13.31 -4.54
CA TYR A 128 10.44 12.13 -5.13
C TYR A 128 10.78 10.90 -4.30
N ILE A 129 9.82 10.01 -4.21
CA ILE A 129 10.06 8.65 -3.72
C ILE A 129 10.70 7.86 -4.86
N VAL A 130 11.74 7.09 -4.55
CA VAL A 130 12.44 6.24 -5.49
C VAL A 130 12.40 4.80 -4.96
N ALA A 131 12.17 3.84 -5.84
CA ALA A 131 12.18 2.43 -5.47
C ALA A 131 13.52 2.03 -4.82
N GLY A 132 13.45 1.21 -3.79
CA GLY A 132 14.61 0.68 -3.10
C GLY A 132 15.46 -0.24 -3.98
N ASP A 133 16.64 -0.59 -3.52
CA ASP A 133 17.54 -1.48 -4.24
C ASP A 133 17.16 -2.98 -4.14
N ASP A 134 16.35 -3.33 -3.14
CA ASP A 134 15.76 -4.67 -3.05
C ASP A 134 14.41 -4.70 -3.77
N ASP A 135 14.38 -5.15 -5.02
CA ASP A 135 13.16 -5.24 -5.83
C ASP A 135 12.07 -6.11 -5.17
N LYS A 136 12.44 -7.06 -4.30
CA LYS A 136 11.48 -7.92 -3.59
C LYS A 136 10.89 -7.26 -2.36
N LYS A 137 11.57 -6.24 -1.82
CA LYS A 137 11.20 -5.50 -0.61
C LYS A 137 10.84 -4.05 -0.88
N ASP A 138 10.99 -3.56 -2.11
CA ASP A 138 10.62 -2.20 -2.49
C ASP A 138 9.21 -1.83 -1.99
N GLN A 139 9.13 -0.74 -1.26
CA GLN A 139 7.89 -0.26 -0.65
C GLN A 139 7.42 1.09 -1.21
N SER A 140 8.08 1.59 -2.26
CA SER A 140 7.73 2.85 -2.93
C SER A 140 6.25 2.90 -3.36
N TYR A 141 5.70 1.74 -3.77
CA TYR A 141 4.30 1.56 -4.11
C TYR A 141 3.31 2.01 -3.02
N PHE A 142 3.68 1.94 -1.75
CA PHE A 142 2.79 2.29 -0.64
C PHE A 142 2.89 3.76 -0.21
N LEU A 143 3.85 4.51 -0.75
CA LEU A 143 4.22 5.85 -0.27
C LEU A 143 3.77 6.99 -1.19
N TRP A 144 3.23 6.71 -2.38
CA TRP A 144 2.90 7.70 -3.41
C TRP A 144 2.00 8.85 -2.94
N ARG A 145 1.24 8.65 -1.87
CA ARG A 145 0.35 9.67 -1.32
C ARG A 145 1.01 10.63 -0.31
N LEU A 146 2.27 10.43 0.05
CA LEU A 146 2.96 11.35 0.97
C LEU A 146 3.10 12.74 0.36
N GLY A 147 2.89 13.77 1.19
CA GLY A 147 3.03 15.17 0.80
C GLY A 147 4.48 15.62 0.83
N GLN A 148 4.77 16.71 0.12
CA GLN A 148 6.10 17.33 0.08
C GLN A 148 6.56 17.81 1.46
N ASP A 149 5.65 18.31 2.28
CA ASP A 149 5.87 18.71 3.66
C ASP A 149 6.42 17.57 4.52
N VAL A 150 5.86 16.38 4.35
CA VAL A 150 6.32 15.16 5.03
C VAL A 150 7.63 14.67 4.43
N LEU A 151 7.72 14.55 3.10
CA LEU A 151 8.89 13.98 2.41
C LEU A 151 10.17 14.78 2.69
N LYS A 152 10.10 16.11 2.82
CA LYS A 152 11.23 16.98 3.16
C LYS A 152 11.83 16.69 4.53
N ARG A 153 11.11 16.00 5.40
CA ARG A 153 11.56 15.61 6.75
C ARG A 153 11.84 14.11 6.88
N CYS A 154 11.60 13.32 5.82
CA CYS A 154 11.76 11.87 5.88
C CYS A 154 13.20 11.41 5.65
N ILE A 155 13.58 10.34 6.34
CA ILE A 155 14.80 9.57 6.10
C ILE A 155 14.41 8.10 6.01
N PHE A 156 14.85 7.41 4.94
CA PHE A 156 14.66 5.98 4.72
C PHE A 156 16.02 5.27 4.61
N PRO A 157 16.65 4.90 5.72
CA PRO A 157 18.03 4.38 5.71
C PRO A 157 18.18 3.04 4.99
N LEU A 158 17.10 2.28 4.83
CA LEU A 158 17.15 0.95 4.25
C LEU A 158 17.00 0.94 2.72
N GLY A 159 16.82 2.09 2.09
CA GLY A 159 16.57 2.18 0.65
C GLY A 159 17.70 1.61 -0.23
N ASP A 160 18.95 1.71 0.23
CA ASP A 160 20.14 1.22 -0.48
C ASP A 160 20.58 -0.19 -0.05
N TYR A 161 19.76 -0.87 0.75
CA TYR A 161 20.10 -2.18 1.30
C TYR A 161 19.12 -3.25 0.86
N THR A 162 19.65 -4.46 0.61
CA THR A 162 18.80 -5.64 0.51
C THR A 162 18.46 -6.17 1.90
N LYS A 163 17.36 -6.89 2.03
CA LYS A 163 16.96 -7.51 3.30
C LYS A 163 18.02 -8.44 3.87
N VAL A 164 18.77 -9.13 2.99
CA VAL A 164 19.90 -9.99 3.38
C VAL A 164 20.97 -9.16 4.07
N LYS A 165 21.40 -8.06 3.45
CA LYS A 165 22.40 -7.15 4.03
C LYS A 165 21.94 -6.53 5.35
N VAL A 166 20.64 -6.21 5.49
CA VAL A 166 20.09 -5.70 6.76
C VAL A 166 20.19 -6.75 7.86
N ARG A 167 19.94 -8.02 7.56
CA ARG A 167 20.09 -9.12 8.52
C ARG A 167 21.55 -9.36 8.91
N GLU A 168 22.46 -9.35 7.94
CA GLU A 168 23.92 -9.46 8.17
C GLU A 168 24.39 -8.31 9.06
N TYR A 169 24.03 -7.08 8.74
CA TYR A 169 24.35 -5.90 9.54
C TYR A 169 23.88 -6.04 11.01
N LEU A 170 22.64 -6.48 11.24
CA LEU A 170 22.14 -6.69 12.60
C LEU A 170 22.90 -7.77 13.36
N ALA A 171 23.30 -8.86 12.70
CA ALA A 171 24.10 -9.91 13.31
C ALA A 171 25.49 -9.39 13.71
N GLU A 172 26.17 -8.63 12.84
CA GLU A 172 27.46 -7.99 13.12
C GLU A 172 27.38 -6.99 14.29
N LYS A 173 26.24 -6.31 14.47
CA LYS A 173 26.00 -5.38 15.60
C LYS A 173 25.58 -6.07 16.90
N GLY A 174 25.59 -7.41 16.96
CA GLY A 174 25.22 -8.16 18.16
C GLY A 174 23.72 -8.36 18.34
N TYR A 175 22.92 -8.15 17.29
CA TYR A 175 21.46 -8.40 17.28
C TYR A 175 21.13 -9.70 16.51
N GLU A 176 21.91 -10.76 16.72
CA GLU A 176 21.81 -12.02 15.97
C GLU A 176 20.43 -12.69 16.11
N ALA A 177 19.84 -12.69 17.31
CA ALA A 177 18.48 -13.21 17.52
C ALA A 177 17.44 -12.44 16.65
N LYS A 178 17.53 -11.11 16.66
CA LYS A 178 16.66 -10.24 15.88
C LYS A 178 16.85 -10.46 14.37
N SER A 179 18.07 -10.66 13.91
CA SER A 179 18.37 -10.91 12.49
C SER A 179 17.72 -12.18 11.93
N LYS A 180 17.39 -13.14 12.77
CA LYS A 180 16.77 -14.44 12.41
C LYS A 180 15.24 -14.45 12.51
N GLU A 181 14.63 -13.39 13.02
CA GLU A 181 13.16 -13.32 13.15
C GLU A 181 12.43 -13.44 11.81
N GLY A 182 11.22 -13.99 11.90
CA GLY A 182 10.29 -14.01 10.78
C GLY A 182 9.80 -12.61 10.39
N GLU A 183 9.28 -12.51 9.19
CA GLU A 183 8.69 -11.26 8.70
C GLU A 183 7.17 -11.38 8.64
N SER A 184 6.48 -10.33 9.05
CA SER A 184 5.06 -10.21 8.78
C SER A 184 4.85 -9.95 7.28
N MET A 185 4.24 -10.91 6.59
CA MET A 185 3.93 -10.81 5.14
C MET A 185 2.55 -10.21 4.89
N GLU A 186 1.78 -10.00 5.93
CA GLU A 186 0.36 -9.61 5.89
C GLU A 186 0.15 -8.17 6.38
N VAL A 187 -1.07 -7.71 6.23
CA VAL A 187 -1.50 -6.41 6.77
C VAL A 187 -1.39 -6.45 8.29
N CYS A 188 -0.80 -5.43 8.90
CA CYS A 188 -0.36 -5.41 10.30
C CYS A 188 -1.46 -5.68 11.35
N PHE A 189 -2.73 -5.53 11.00
CA PHE A 189 -3.89 -5.78 11.88
C PHE A 189 -4.69 -7.04 11.52
N ILE A 190 -4.30 -7.77 10.46
CA ILE A 190 -4.97 -9.01 10.03
C ILE A 190 -4.05 -10.18 10.32
N LYS A 191 -4.52 -11.10 11.13
CA LYS A 191 -3.85 -12.39 11.38
C LYS A 191 -4.61 -13.47 10.61
N GLY A 192 -4.06 -13.94 9.50
CA GLY A 192 -4.68 -14.98 8.67
C GLY A 192 -5.62 -14.43 7.58
N ASP A 193 -6.76 -15.08 7.33
CA ASP A 193 -7.64 -14.72 6.22
C ASP A 193 -8.42 -13.42 6.51
N TYR A 194 -8.35 -12.45 5.59
CA TYR A 194 -9.08 -11.17 5.69
C TYR A 194 -10.60 -11.36 5.82
N ARG A 195 -11.15 -12.46 5.34
CA ARG A 195 -12.58 -12.77 5.40
C ARG A 195 -13.02 -13.06 6.84
N ASP A 196 -12.17 -13.74 7.61
CA ASP A 196 -12.42 -14.00 9.02
C ASP A 196 -12.32 -12.70 9.82
N PHE A 197 -11.32 -11.86 9.48
CA PHE A 197 -11.22 -10.52 10.04
C PHE A 197 -12.46 -9.65 9.74
N LEU A 198 -12.97 -9.69 8.49
CA LEU A 198 -14.22 -8.97 8.16
C LEU A 198 -15.41 -9.43 9.02
N ARG A 199 -15.58 -10.73 9.24
CA ARG A 199 -16.65 -11.28 10.10
C ARG A 199 -16.47 -10.87 11.57
N GLU A 200 -15.23 -10.89 12.06
CA GLU A 200 -14.92 -10.50 13.43
C GLU A 200 -15.21 -9.02 13.68
N GLN A 201 -14.83 -8.15 12.76
CA GLN A 201 -14.99 -6.70 12.91
C GLN A 201 -16.36 -6.17 12.50
N CYS A 202 -17.12 -6.93 11.72
CA CYS A 202 -18.45 -6.60 11.23
C CYS A 202 -19.35 -7.84 11.27
N PRO A 203 -19.76 -8.30 12.48
CA PRO A 203 -20.56 -9.54 12.63
C PRO A 203 -21.89 -9.51 11.89
N GLU A 204 -22.45 -8.32 11.67
CA GLU A 204 -23.68 -8.10 10.92
C GLU A 204 -23.52 -8.33 9.41
N LEU A 205 -22.30 -8.41 8.88
CA LEU A 205 -22.02 -8.50 7.44
C LEU A 205 -22.70 -9.70 6.79
N ASP A 206 -22.65 -10.87 7.43
CA ASP A 206 -23.28 -12.09 6.91
C ASP A 206 -24.82 -12.01 6.95
N SER A 207 -25.41 -11.29 7.92
CA SER A 207 -26.86 -11.10 8.00
C SER A 207 -27.37 -10.00 7.06
N GLU A 208 -26.60 -8.93 6.84
CA GLU A 208 -26.94 -7.82 5.94
C GLU A 208 -26.81 -8.21 4.47
N ILE A 209 -25.75 -8.93 4.09
CA ILE A 209 -25.44 -9.24 2.70
C ILE A 209 -25.86 -10.68 2.35
N GLY A 210 -25.57 -11.62 3.23
CA GLY A 210 -25.91 -13.03 3.05
C GLY A 210 -25.30 -13.71 1.82
N PRO A 211 -25.73 -14.94 1.53
CA PRO A 211 -25.28 -15.66 0.34
C PRO A 211 -25.80 -15.03 -0.96
N GLY A 212 -24.89 -14.88 -1.94
CA GLY A 212 -25.23 -14.39 -3.28
C GLY A 212 -25.07 -15.45 -4.34
N TRP A 213 -24.99 -15.01 -5.61
CA TRP A 213 -24.88 -15.91 -6.76
C TRP A 213 -23.60 -15.68 -7.55
N PHE A 214 -22.87 -16.74 -7.81
CA PHE A 214 -21.95 -16.76 -8.94
C PHE A 214 -22.76 -16.77 -10.24
N VAL A 215 -22.35 -15.93 -11.19
CA VAL A 215 -22.98 -15.84 -12.51
C VAL A 215 -21.93 -15.90 -13.62
N ASN A 216 -22.31 -16.30 -14.82
CA ASN A 216 -21.47 -16.13 -16.00
C ASN A 216 -21.68 -14.75 -16.66
N SER A 217 -21.03 -14.50 -17.81
CA SER A 217 -21.14 -13.24 -18.57
C SER A 217 -22.57 -12.95 -19.08
N GLU A 218 -23.38 -13.98 -19.26
CA GLU A 218 -24.80 -13.90 -19.70
C GLU A 218 -25.76 -13.72 -18.51
N GLY A 219 -25.26 -13.70 -17.27
CA GLY A 219 -26.05 -13.60 -16.07
C GLY A 219 -26.68 -14.90 -15.58
N VAL A 220 -26.34 -16.05 -16.18
CA VAL A 220 -26.81 -17.35 -15.76
C VAL A 220 -26.18 -17.72 -14.41
N LYS A 221 -26.99 -18.18 -13.47
CA LYS A 221 -26.55 -18.60 -12.14
C LYS A 221 -25.78 -19.89 -12.21
N LEU A 222 -24.55 -19.89 -11.67
CA LEU A 222 -23.65 -21.02 -11.62
C LEU A 222 -23.68 -21.76 -10.28
N GLY A 223 -23.92 -21.03 -9.19
CA GLY A 223 -23.95 -21.55 -7.83
C GLY A 223 -24.02 -20.41 -6.81
N LYS A 224 -24.15 -20.75 -5.53
CA LYS A 224 -24.16 -19.77 -4.44
C LYS A 224 -22.75 -19.47 -3.95
N HIS A 225 -22.56 -18.25 -3.46
CA HIS A 225 -21.35 -17.81 -2.74
C HIS A 225 -21.70 -17.19 -1.38
N LYS A 226 -20.69 -17.01 -0.53
CA LYS A 226 -20.85 -16.54 0.87
C LYS A 226 -21.22 -15.06 1.02
N GLY A 227 -21.10 -14.26 -0.03
CA GLY A 227 -21.32 -12.82 -0.04
C GLY A 227 -20.27 -12.10 -0.89
N ALA A 228 -20.67 -11.07 -1.64
CA ALA A 228 -19.80 -10.33 -2.56
C ALA A 228 -18.50 -9.79 -1.92
N PRO A 229 -18.48 -9.31 -0.66
CA PRO A 229 -17.26 -8.79 0.00
C PRO A 229 -16.13 -9.81 0.20
N TYR A 230 -16.43 -11.09 0.10
CA TYR A 230 -15.44 -12.16 0.31
C TYR A 230 -14.66 -12.53 -0.95
N TYR A 231 -14.79 -11.74 -2.03
CA TYR A 231 -14.16 -12.00 -3.32
C TYR A 231 -13.38 -10.79 -3.83
N THR A 232 -12.36 -11.07 -4.64
CA THR A 232 -11.50 -10.06 -5.28
C THR A 232 -11.38 -10.36 -6.76
N ILE A 233 -11.34 -9.33 -7.61
CA ILE A 233 -11.14 -9.49 -9.06
C ILE A 233 -9.81 -10.20 -9.35
N GLY A 234 -9.84 -11.19 -10.23
CA GLY A 234 -8.70 -12.07 -10.54
C GLY A 234 -8.54 -13.26 -9.58
N GLN A 235 -9.37 -13.38 -8.54
CA GLN A 235 -9.31 -14.51 -7.63
C GLN A 235 -9.68 -15.82 -8.36
N ARG A 236 -8.84 -16.84 -8.18
CA ARG A 236 -9.04 -18.21 -8.71
C ARG A 236 -9.29 -19.22 -7.62
N LYS A 237 -8.56 -19.12 -6.49
CA LYS A 237 -8.64 -20.07 -5.38
C LYS A 237 -9.72 -19.67 -4.38
N GLY A 238 -10.27 -20.67 -3.65
CA GLY A 238 -11.26 -20.42 -2.59
C GLY A 238 -12.63 -19.96 -3.10
N LEU A 239 -12.99 -20.28 -4.35
CA LEU A 239 -14.33 -20.00 -4.88
C LEU A 239 -15.36 -21.01 -4.39
N GLU A 240 -14.93 -22.21 -3.96
CA GLU A 240 -15.80 -23.29 -3.44
C GLU A 240 -16.92 -23.67 -4.40
N ILE A 241 -16.65 -23.63 -5.72
CA ILE A 241 -17.57 -24.03 -6.79
C ILE A 241 -16.85 -24.96 -7.77
N ALA A 242 -17.51 -26.04 -8.16
CA ALA A 242 -17.00 -27.00 -9.13
C ALA A 242 -17.58 -26.70 -10.52
N LEU A 243 -16.78 -26.14 -11.41
CA LEU A 243 -17.17 -25.80 -12.79
C LEU A 243 -16.52 -26.70 -13.86
N GLY A 244 -15.74 -27.71 -13.44
CA GLY A 244 -15.01 -28.60 -14.35
C GLY A 244 -13.81 -27.96 -15.06
N LYS A 245 -13.62 -26.66 -14.93
CA LYS A 245 -12.50 -25.88 -15.48
C LYS A 245 -12.09 -24.76 -14.53
N PRO A 246 -10.85 -24.25 -14.61
CA PRO A 246 -10.44 -23.06 -13.85
C PRO A 246 -11.34 -21.87 -14.17
N ALA A 247 -11.78 -21.17 -13.13
CA ALA A 247 -12.56 -19.94 -13.25
C ALA A 247 -11.96 -18.83 -12.39
N TYR A 248 -12.17 -17.61 -12.83
CA TYR A 248 -11.66 -16.40 -12.21
C TYR A 248 -12.79 -15.41 -11.93
N VAL A 249 -12.68 -14.66 -10.84
CA VAL A 249 -13.60 -13.55 -10.56
C VAL A 249 -13.32 -12.43 -11.56
N LEU A 250 -14.29 -12.16 -12.43
CA LEU A 250 -14.20 -11.10 -13.45
C LEU A 250 -14.78 -9.77 -12.95
N LYS A 251 -15.88 -9.83 -12.20
CA LYS A 251 -16.61 -8.66 -11.74
C LYS A 251 -17.36 -8.95 -10.46
N ILE A 252 -17.44 -7.96 -9.60
CA ILE A 252 -18.22 -8.00 -8.35
C ILE A 252 -19.30 -6.92 -8.44
N ASN A 253 -20.55 -7.30 -8.14
CA ASN A 253 -21.66 -6.37 -8.03
C ASN A 253 -22.27 -6.48 -6.62
N PRO A 254 -21.87 -5.59 -5.70
CA PRO A 254 -22.35 -5.66 -4.33
C PRO A 254 -23.86 -5.38 -4.20
N GLN A 255 -24.43 -4.49 -5.04
CA GLN A 255 -25.85 -4.15 -5.01
C GLN A 255 -26.76 -5.34 -5.37
N LYS A 256 -26.31 -6.19 -6.29
CA LYS A 256 -27.03 -7.41 -6.70
C LYS A 256 -26.54 -8.63 -5.95
N ASN A 257 -25.52 -8.49 -5.10
CA ASN A 257 -24.81 -9.57 -4.43
C ASN A 257 -24.44 -10.70 -5.41
N THR A 258 -23.78 -10.31 -6.54
CA THR A 258 -23.36 -11.25 -7.57
C THR A 258 -21.86 -11.14 -7.84
N VAL A 259 -21.23 -12.28 -8.08
CA VAL A 259 -19.83 -12.41 -8.48
C VAL A 259 -19.79 -13.11 -9.84
N MET A 260 -19.30 -12.40 -10.85
CA MET A 260 -19.18 -12.94 -12.20
C MET A 260 -17.92 -13.75 -12.33
N LEU A 261 -18.04 -14.97 -12.83
CA LEU A 261 -16.93 -15.88 -13.10
C LEU A 261 -16.74 -16.06 -14.61
N GLY A 262 -15.47 -16.22 -15.01
CA GLY A 262 -15.11 -16.51 -16.39
C GLY A 262 -13.68 -17.01 -16.54
N ASN A 263 -13.16 -17.00 -17.76
CA ASN A 263 -11.81 -17.44 -18.09
C ASN A 263 -10.78 -16.33 -17.83
N ALA A 264 -9.48 -16.69 -17.83
CA ALA A 264 -8.38 -15.76 -17.55
C ALA A 264 -8.24 -14.65 -18.61
N ASP A 265 -8.46 -14.99 -19.88
CA ASP A 265 -8.42 -14.05 -21.02
C ASP A 265 -9.42 -12.90 -20.89
N GLN A 266 -10.55 -13.15 -20.26
CA GLN A 266 -11.58 -12.12 -20.00
C GLN A 266 -11.18 -11.09 -18.91
N LEU A 267 -10.03 -11.27 -18.25
CA LEU A 267 -9.44 -10.30 -17.33
C LEU A 267 -8.47 -9.34 -18.02
N GLU A 268 -8.12 -9.63 -19.27
CA GLU A 268 -7.17 -8.86 -20.05
C GLU A 268 -7.78 -7.55 -20.55
N THR A 269 -6.99 -6.49 -20.52
CA THR A 269 -7.40 -5.16 -20.96
C THR A 269 -6.22 -4.30 -21.36
N GLU A 270 -6.44 -3.38 -22.30
CA GLU A 270 -5.50 -2.35 -22.72
C GLU A 270 -5.77 -1.01 -22.02
N TYR A 271 -6.89 -0.88 -21.30
CA TYR A 271 -7.28 0.39 -20.69
C TYR A 271 -7.71 0.22 -19.25
N MET A 272 -7.54 1.29 -18.46
CA MET A 272 -7.98 1.38 -17.08
C MET A 272 -8.38 2.81 -16.73
N LEU A 273 -9.45 2.95 -15.94
CA LEU A 273 -9.82 4.21 -15.29
C LEU A 273 -9.25 4.28 -13.88
N ALA A 274 -8.73 5.44 -13.50
CA ALA A 274 -8.29 5.73 -12.15
C ALA A 274 -8.81 7.10 -11.68
N GLU A 275 -8.88 7.28 -10.37
CA GLU A 275 -9.47 8.44 -9.70
C GLU A 275 -8.69 8.84 -8.45
N GLN A 276 -8.99 10.02 -7.88
CA GLN A 276 -8.35 10.50 -6.64
C GLN A 276 -6.82 10.46 -6.71
N ASP A 277 -6.29 10.95 -7.82
CA ASP A 277 -4.85 10.96 -8.05
C ASP A 277 -4.11 12.01 -7.21
N LYS A 278 -2.82 11.75 -7.00
CA LYS A 278 -1.85 12.69 -6.43
C LYS A 278 -0.54 12.56 -7.16
N MET A 279 -0.16 13.62 -7.86
CA MET A 279 1.08 13.69 -8.60
C MET A 279 2.07 14.62 -7.90
N VAL A 280 3.36 14.37 -8.06
CA VAL A 280 4.42 15.29 -7.59
C VAL A 280 4.46 16.51 -8.50
N ASP A 281 4.50 16.31 -9.83
CA ASP A 281 4.32 17.34 -10.86
C ASP A 281 3.57 16.72 -12.03
N GLU A 282 2.38 17.25 -12.36
CA GLU A 282 1.56 16.77 -13.47
C GLU A 282 2.25 16.90 -14.83
N ARG A 283 3.07 17.93 -15.02
CA ARG A 283 3.81 18.14 -16.27
C ARG A 283 4.84 17.04 -16.50
N GLU A 284 5.50 16.57 -15.43
CA GLU A 284 6.41 15.42 -15.54
C GLU A 284 5.66 14.13 -15.86
N LEU A 285 4.47 13.90 -15.29
CA LEU A 285 3.67 12.72 -15.57
C LEU A 285 3.26 12.67 -17.06
N PHE A 286 2.60 13.74 -17.54
CA PHE A 286 2.06 13.79 -18.91
C PHE A 286 3.15 13.94 -19.99
N GLY A 287 4.33 14.45 -19.64
CA GLY A 287 5.50 14.55 -20.52
C GLY A 287 6.47 13.38 -20.46
N CYS A 288 6.19 12.34 -19.67
CA CYS A 288 7.11 11.21 -19.49
C CYS A 288 7.00 10.23 -20.67
N GLU A 289 8.07 10.10 -21.46
CA GLU A 289 8.12 9.19 -22.61
C GLU A 289 8.20 7.70 -22.19
N ASN A 290 8.87 7.41 -21.07
CA ASN A 290 9.08 6.05 -20.55
C ASN A 290 8.19 5.75 -19.34
N LEU A 291 6.97 6.30 -19.35
CA LEU A 291 6.03 6.12 -18.25
C LEU A 291 5.64 4.65 -18.08
N THR A 292 5.75 4.17 -16.86
CA THR A 292 5.24 2.84 -16.49
C THR A 292 4.28 2.96 -15.30
N VAL A 293 3.37 2.00 -15.19
CA VAL A 293 2.43 1.91 -14.07
C VAL A 293 2.48 0.53 -13.41
N ARG A 294 2.46 0.52 -12.07
CA ARG A 294 2.20 -0.70 -11.29
C ARG A 294 0.76 -0.64 -10.75
N ILE A 295 0.00 -1.68 -11.01
CA ILE A 295 -1.42 -1.80 -10.62
C ILE A 295 -1.64 -2.66 -9.36
N ARG A 296 -0.58 -3.22 -8.82
CA ARG A 296 -0.53 -3.99 -7.57
C ARG A 296 0.87 -3.93 -6.98
N TYR A 297 0.95 -4.09 -5.68
CA TYR A 297 2.24 -4.36 -5.04
C TYR A 297 2.89 -5.60 -5.65
N ARG A 298 4.16 -5.53 -6.00
CA ARG A 298 4.94 -6.58 -6.67
C ARG A 298 4.48 -6.95 -8.10
N SER A 299 3.55 -6.22 -8.72
CA SER A 299 3.34 -6.39 -10.16
C SER A 299 4.52 -5.82 -10.94
N ARG A 300 4.78 -6.40 -12.11
CA ARG A 300 5.73 -5.79 -13.04
C ARG A 300 5.25 -4.40 -13.44
N PRO A 301 6.14 -3.44 -13.67
CA PRO A 301 5.78 -2.19 -14.32
C PRO A 301 5.27 -2.47 -15.73
N ILE A 302 4.18 -1.80 -16.12
CA ILE A 302 3.59 -1.90 -17.46
C ILE A 302 3.76 -0.55 -18.13
N PRO A 303 4.39 -0.47 -19.33
CA PRO A 303 4.46 0.76 -20.10
C PRO A 303 3.06 1.29 -20.41
N CYS A 304 2.86 2.61 -20.27
CA CYS A 304 1.54 3.19 -20.45
C CYS A 304 1.58 4.65 -20.91
N ARG A 305 0.45 5.12 -21.40
CA ARG A 305 0.12 6.55 -21.59
C ARG A 305 -1.03 6.92 -20.67
N VAL A 306 -1.10 8.17 -20.30
CA VAL A 306 -2.14 8.67 -19.38
C VAL A 306 -2.75 9.94 -19.94
N LYS A 307 -4.07 10.04 -19.87
CA LYS A 307 -4.84 11.23 -20.24
C LYS A 307 -5.78 11.60 -19.08
N ARG A 308 -5.88 12.90 -18.76
CA ARG A 308 -6.89 13.40 -17.85
C ARG A 308 -8.19 13.61 -18.59
N LEU A 309 -9.28 13.04 -18.08
CA LEU A 309 -10.63 13.20 -18.60
C LEU A 309 -11.28 14.48 -18.06
N GLU A 310 -12.35 14.94 -18.71
CA GLU A 310 -13.11 16.13 -18.31
C GLU A 310 -13.72 16.01 -16.90
N ASP A 311 -14.07 14.81 -16.47
CA ASP A 311 -14.58 14.52 -15.12
C ASP A 311 -13.49 14.40 -14.04
N GLY A 312 -12.24 14.65 -14.39
CA GLY A 312 -11.08 14.63 -13.51
C GLY A 312 -10.44 13.24 -13.33
N ARG A 313 -11.05 12.17 -13.82
CA ARG A 313 -10.44 10.83 -13.81
C ARG A 313 -9.26 10.76 -14.76
N LEU A 314 -8.43 9.73 -14.57
CA LEU A 314 -7.35 9.38 -15.49
C LEU A 314 -7.79 8.18 -16.33
N LEU A 315 -7.62 8.30 -17.65
CA LEU A 315 -7.64 7.17 -18.57
C LEU A 315 -6.20 6.73 -18.81
N ILE A 316 -5.90 5.49 -18.46
CA ILE A 316 -4.59 4.86 -18.65
C ILE A 316 -4.71 3.88 -19.80
N HIS A 317 -3.89 4.06 -20.83
CA HIS A 317 -3.71 3.14 -21.96
C HIS A 317 -2.41 2.35 -21.74
N PHE A 318 -2.53 1.06 -21.53
CA PHE A 318 -1.40 0.15 -21.40
C PHE A 318 -0.82 -0.16 -22.79
N LEU A 319 0.49 -0.06 -22.94
CA LEU A 319 1.18 -0.44 -24.18
C LEU A 319 1.48 -1.96 -24.26
N GLU A 320 1.17 -2.68 -23.20
CA GLU A 320 1.17 -4.14 -23.09
C GLU A 320 -0.09 -4.55 -22.34
N ILE A 321 -0.66 -5.70 -22.65
CA ILE A 321 -1.89 -6.18 -22.02
C ILE A 321 -1.73 -6.30 -20.51
N ALA A 322 -2.60 -5.62 -19.77
CA ALA A 322 -2.76 -5.74 -18.33
C ALA A 322 -3.84 -6.76 -18.00
N SER A 323 -3.85 -7.27 -16.78
CA SER A 323 -4.85 -8.25 -16.36
C SER A 323 -5.31 -8.02 -14.94
N ALA A 324 -6.58 -8.36 -14.70
CA ALA A 324 -7.19 -8.36 -13.38
C ALA A 324 -7.14 -7.00 -12.67
N ILE A 325 -7.63 -5.97 -13.33
CA ILE A 325 -7.76 -4.60 -12.82
C ILE A 325 -8.74 -4.61 -11.64
N ALA A 326 -8.26 -4.37 -10.44
CA ALA A 326 -9.04 -4.43 -9.21
C ALA A 326 -9.32 -3.03 -8.67
N PRO A 327 -10.57 -2.52 -8.74
CA PRO A 327 -10.93 -1.24 -8.14
C PRO A 327 -10.59 -1.17 -6.65
N GLY A 328 -10.10 -0.01 -6.20
CA GLY A 328 -9.62 0.22 -4.83
C GLY A 328 -8.12 -0.05 -4.63
N GLN A 329 -7.47 -0.79 -5.53
CA GLN A 329 -6.01 -0.87 -5.59
C GLN A 329 -5.42 0.43 -6.15
N SER A 330 -4.10 0.61 -6.02
CA SER A 330 -3.41 1.79 -6.58
C SER A 330 -2.85 1.51 -7.97
N ALA A 331 -2.94 2.52 -8.83
CA ALA A 331 -2.12 2.70 -10.01
C ALA A 331 -0.98 3.65 -9.64
N VAL A 332 0.25 3.17 -9.56
CA VAL A 332 1.41 4.00 -9.20
C VAL A 332 2.31 4.18 -10.40
N PHE A 333 2.57 5.43 -10.76
CA PHE A 333 3.28 5.82 -11.96
C PHE A 333 4.76 6.04 -11.68
N TYR A 334 5.60 5.50 -12.58
CA TYR A 334 7.05 5.53 -12.45
C TYR A 334 7.73 6.04 -13.71
N ASP A 335 8.79 6.82 -13.52
CA ASP A 335 9.85 7.08 -14.50
C ASP A 335 11.10 6.31 -14.02
N GLY A 336 11.39 5.17 -14.62
CA GLY A 336 12.38 4.23 -14.11
C GLY A 336 12.07 3.77 -12.67
N LYS A 337 12.90 4.14 -11.70
CA LYS A 337 12.70 3.87 -10.27
C LYS A 337 11.95 4.98 -9.51
N ARG A 338 11.79 6.16 -10.12
CA ARG A 338 11.19 7.34 -9.48
C ARG A 338 9.67 7.31 -9.58
N VAL A 339 9.00 7.48 -8.46
CA VAL A 339 7.54 7.60 -8.36
C VAL A 339 7.13 9.02 -8.76
N LEU A 340 6.37 9.16 -9.85
CA LEU A 340 5.79 10.44 -10.29
C LEU A 340 4.49 10.76 -9.56
N GLY A 341 3.82 9.75 -9.03
CA GLY A 341 2.55 9.85 -8.32
C GLY A 341 1.76 8.57 -8.41
N GLY A 342 0.48 8.65 -8.13
CA GLY A 342 -0.44 7.52 -8.21
C GLY A 342 -1.90 7.96 -8.18
N ALA A 343 -2.78 6.98 -8.37
CA ALA A 343 -4.23 7.14 -8.29
C ALA A 343 -4.86 5.86 -7.74
N PHE A 344 -6.10 5.91 -7.29
CA PHE A 344 -6.85 4.68 -7.03
C PHE A 344 -7.48 4.16 -8.31
N ILE A 345 -7.44 2.86 -8.51
CA ILE A 345 -8.12 2.20 -9.61
C ILE A 345 -9.62 2.37 -9.40
N ALA A 346 -10.28 3.04 -10.34
CA ALA A 346 -11.70 3.34 -10.31
C ALA A 346 -12.54 2.12 -10.72
N SER A 347 -13.86 2.23 -10.58
CA SER A 347 -14.78 1.29 -11.23
C SER A 347 -14.63 1.36 -12.74
N GLN A 348 -14.47 0.20 -13.39
CA GLN A 348 -14.34 0.11 -14.85
C GLN A 348 -15.70 0.10 -15.58
N ARG A 349 -16.78 0.48 -14.90
CA ARG A 349 -18.10 0.60 -15.55
C ARG A 349 -18.08 1.70 -16.60
N GLY A 350 -18.58 1.40 -17.80
CA GLY A 350 -18.67 2.37 -18.90
C GLY A 350 -17.35 2.71 -19.57
N ILE A 351 -16.24 2.01 -19.25
CA ILE A 351 -14.94 2.29 -19.86
C ILE A 351 -14.97 2.22 -21.39
N GLY A 352 -15.77 1.32 -21.99
CA GLY A 352 -15.91 1.23 -23.44
C GLY A 352 -16.43 2.51 -24.09
N LEU A 353 -17.38 3.21 -23.44
CA LEU A 353 -17.86 4.52 -23.92
C LEU A 353 -16.76 5.58 -23.81
N VAL A 354 -16.03 5.59 -22.69
CA VAL A 354 -14.91 6.54 -22.48
C VAL A 354 -13.81 6.32 -23.53
N ILE A 355 -13.51 5.07 -23.89
CA ILE A 355 -12.52 4.76 -24.91
C ILE A 355 -12.96 5.30 -26.28
N MET A 356 -14.23 5.04 -26.69
CA MET A 356 -14.79 5.52 -27.96
C MET A 356 -14.72 7.06 -28.10
N GLU A 357 -14.93 7.78 -26.99
CA GLU A 357 -14.88 9.24 -26.95
C GLU A 357 -13.44 9.79 -26.92
N ASN A 358 -12.43 8.94 -26.74
CA ASN A 358 -11.03 9.31 -26.56
C ASN A 358 -10.06 8.49 -27.40
N GLU A 359 -10.46 8.06 -28.61
CA GLU A 359 -9.68 7.20 -29.51
C GLU A 359 -8.31 7.74 -29.95
N GLU A 360 -7.92 8.97 -29.59
CA GLU A 360 -6.64 9.61 -29.94
C GLU A 360 -5.53 9.45 -28.85
N LEU A 361 -5.54 8.39 -28.08
CA LEU A 361 -4.51 8.13 -27.04
C LEU A 361 -3.33 7.31 -27.59
#